data_323b86eaa674f4ad523d42333cb40a1d
#
_entry.id   323b86eaa674f4ad523d42333cb40a1d
#
_cell.length_a   1.000
_cell.length_b   1.000
_cell.length_c   1.000
_cell.angle_alpha   90.00
_cell.angle_beta   90.00
_cell.angle_gamma   90.00
#
_symmetry.space_group_name_H-M   'P 1'
#
loop_
_entity.id
_entity.type
_entity.pdbx_description
1 polymer ?
#
loop_
_entity_poly.entity_id
_entity_poly.type
_entity_poly.pdbx_seq_one_letter_code
_entity_poly.pdbx_strand_id
1 'polypeptide(L)'
;SSDLGTTSAGKPGFRSNASAQVCYTFDKQSACAAYQHPVLQVPSANVVVTKHWEGGMPASGATLRIDFMQGGASKLGKDLSEDDELPTGEWQYTFRGVMAGDYTVTEGNIAGYHAKGNVTSVPISITRADMWSAFDKGQTATYEASFTNVKETVAVLPLSGASEGRTWLAVAGVTALVLLLAAIVGLALIGRGRP
;
A
#
# COMPACT_ATOMS: atom_id res chain seq x y z
N SER A 1 -1.37 27.96 0.86
CA SER A 1 -0.58 27.16 -0.06
C SER A 1 0.89 27.37 0.26
N SER A 2 1.49 26.46 1.02
CA SER A 2 2.93 26.48 1.30
C SER A 2 3.67 25.96 0.07
N ASP A 3 4.29 26.86 -0.66
CA ASP A 3 5.11 26.51 -1.81
C ASP A 3 6.42 25.88 -1.31
N LEU A 4 6.65 24.61 -1.59
CA LEU A 4 7.89 23.91 -1.32
C LEU A 4 8.93 24.38 -2.33
N GLY A 5 9.75 25.38 -1.94
CA GLY A 5 10.90 25.78 -2.74
C GLY A 5 12.11 24.91 -2.44
N THR A 6 13.08 24.88 -3.36
CA THR A 6 14.42 24.35 -3.09
C THR A 6 15.33 25.49 -2.62
N THR A 7 16.17 25.20 -1.63
CA THR A 7 17.24 26.12 -1.21
C THR A 7 18.32 26.17 -2.28
N SER A 8 19.24 27.16 -2.19
CA SER A 8 20.41 27.25 -3.06
C SER A 8 21.32 26.00 -3.00
N ALA A 9 21.19 25.17 -1.96
CA ALA A 9 21.89 23.89 -1.81
C ALA A 9 21.04 22.70 -2.31
N GLY A 10 19.90 22.93 -3.00
CA GLY A 10 19.04 21.88 -3.52
C GLY A 10 18.22 21.13 -2.46
N LYS A 11 18.22 21.60 -1.21
CA LYS A 11 17.44 20.98 -0.12
C LYS A 11 16.00 21.50 -0.10
N PRO A 12 15.01 20.66 0.24
CA PRO A 12 13.62 21.12 0.40
C PRO A 12 13.53 22.16 1.53
N GLY A 13 12.74 23.18 1.32
CA GLY A 13 12.54 24.25 2.32
C GLY A 13 11.22 24.96 2.14
N PHE A 14 10.79 25.71 3.14
CA PHE A 14 9.59 26.53 3.10
C PHE A 14 9.95 28.00 2.92
N ARG A 15 9.24 28.69 2.04
CA ARG A 15 9.24 30.15 1.99
C ARG A 15 8.08 30.67 2.82
N SER A 16 8.37 31.37 3.91
CA SER A 16 7.31 32.00 4.70
C SER A 16 6.65 33.16 3.95
N ASN A 17 7.43 33.92 3.17
CA ASN A 17 6.98 34.96 2.25
C ASN A 17 7.90 34.96 1.03
N ALA A 18 7.37 35.18 -0.17
CA ALA A 18 8.15 35.20 -1.40
C ALA A 18 9.09 36.42 -1.45
N SER A 19 8.65 37.57 -0.95
CA SER A 19 9.43 38.81 -0.83
C SER A 19 8.74 39.76 0.13
N ALA A 20 9.51 40.61 0.79
CA ALA A 20 8.99 41.81 1.45
C ALA A 20 9.56 43.04 0.74
N GLN A 21 8.71 44.00 0.48
CA GLN A 21 9.11 45.29 -0.09
C GLN A 21 8.85 46.40 0.92
N VAL A 22 9.89 47.14 1.24
CA VAL A 22 9.79 48.34 2.05
C VAL A 22 9.92 49.55 1.11
N CYS A 23 8.90 50.37 1.07
CA CYS A 23 8.90 51.61 0.30
C CYS A 23 8.88 52.80 1.25
N TYR A 24 9.62 53.81 0.95
CA TYR A 24 9.57 55.10 1.62
C TYR A 24 9.39 56.24 0.61
N THR A 25 8.71 57.28 1.03
CA THR A 25 8.54 58.49 0.23
C THR A 25 9.09 59.68 1.02
N PHE A 26 10.02 60.38 0.42
CA PHE A 26 10.59 61.58 0.97
C PHE A 26 10.66 62.66 -0.13
N ASP A 27 10.18 63.86 0.14
CA ASP A 27 10.16 64.98 -0.78
C ASP A 27 9.61 64.62 -2.20
N LYS A 28 8.48 63.95 -2.26
CA LYS A 28 7.83 63.48 -3.49
C LYS A 28 8.60 62.44 -4.30
N GLN A 29 9.74 61.97 -3.78
CA GLN A 29 10.47 60.85 -4.35
C GLN A 29 10.20 59.58 -3.54
N SER A 30 9.89 58.50 -4.24
CA SER A 30 9.65 57.21 -3.62
C SER A 30 10.73 56.25 -4.04
N ALA A 31 11.30 55.51 -3.06
CA ALA A 31 12.21 54.42 -3.30
C ALA A 31 11.73 53.19 -2.57
N CYS A 32 11.87 52.05 -3.20
CA CYS A 32 11.51 50.75 -2.63
C CYS A 32 12.74 49.84 -2.59
N ALA A 33 12.95 49.18 -1.47
CA ALA A 33 13.93 48.09 -1.34
C ALA A 33 13.17 46.78 -1.20
N ALA A 34 13.47 45.84 -2.07
CA ALA A 34 12.96 44.48 -1.96
C ALA A 34 13.93 43.64 -1.14
N TYR A 35 13.42 42.95 -0.12
CA TYR A 35 14.17 42.00 0.67
C TYR A 35 13.66 40.59 0.33
N GLN A 36 14.58 39.75 -0.12
CA GLN A 36 14.27 38.35 -0.32
C GLN A 36 14.50 37.61 1.00
N HIS A 37 13.44 37.05 1.55
CA HIS A 37 13.56 36.21 2.73
C HIS A 37 14.34 34.93 2.40
N PRO A 38 15.30 34.54 3.24
CA PRO A 38 15.95 33.27 3.09
C PRO A 38 14.91 32.14 3.18
N VAL A 39 15.09 31.12 2.36
CA VAL A 39 14.27 29.90 2.46
C VAL A 39 14.62 29.23 3.78
N LEU A 40 13.63 29.12 4.67
CA LEU A 40 13.79 28.37 5.91
C LEU A 40 13.94 26.88 5.57
N GLN A 41 15.07 26.31 5.93
CA GLN A 41 15.27 24.87 5.79
C GLN A 41 14.54 24.17 6.94
N VAL A 42 13.53 23.41 6.62
CA VAL A 42 12.84 22.57 7.61
C VAL A 42 13.28 21.13 7.37
N PRO A 43 13.86 20.49 8.40
CA PRO A 43 14.21 19.08 8.29
C PRO A 43 12.97 18.25 7.92
N SER A 44 13.16 17.31 7.02
CA SER A 44 12.16 16.33 6.66
C SER A 44 12.81 14.95 6.58
N ALA A 45 12.00 13.91 6.57
CA ALA A 45 12.45 12.53 6.42
C ALA A 45 12.11 11.98 5.05
N ASN A 46 12.84 10.96 4.66
CA ASN A 46 12.47 10.04 3.59
C ASN A 46 11.95 8.73 4.21
N VAL A 47 10.96 8.12 3.58
CA VAL A 47 10.53 6.77 3.93
C VAL A 47 10.63 5.91 2.68
N VAL A 48 11.49 4.91 2.74
CA VAL A 48 11.69 3.93 1.68
C VAL A 48 10.75 2.77 1.93
N VAL A 49 9.87 2.49 0.98
CA VAL A 49 8.99 1.33 1.04
C VAL A 49 9.47 0.32 0.03
N THR A 50 9.80 -0.89 0.50
CA THR A 50 10.25 -1.99 -0.34
C THR A 50 9.23 -3.11 -0.33
N LYS A 51 8.90 -3.60 -1.51
CA LYS A 51 7.97 -4.69 -1.72
C LYS A 51 8.70 -5.91 -2.29
N HIS A 52 8.66 -7.01 -1.55
CA HIS A 52 9.21 -8.30 -1.95
C HIS A 52 8.12 -9.24 -2.47
N TRP A 53 8.47 -10.07 -3.43
CA TRP A 53 7.58 -11.04 -4.07
C TRP A 53 8.13 -12.46 -3.91
N GLU A 54 7.37 -13.34 -3.28
CA GLU A 54 7.68 -14.78 -3.20
C GLU A 54 6.80 -15.55 -4.19
N GLY A 55 7.41 -16.44 -4.96
CA GLY A 55 6.70 -17.26 -5.95
C GLY A 55 6.52 -16.58 -7.32
N GLY A 56 7.24 -15.46 -7.55
CA GLY A 56 7.28 -14.72 -8.81
C GLY A 56 6.61 -13.35 -8.74
N MET A 57 6.93 -12.51 -9.71
CA MET A 57 6.42 -11.14 -9.83
C MET A 57 4.95 -11.13 -10.27
N PRO A 58 4.21 -10.06 -9.95
CA PRO A 58 2.89 -9.82 -10.52
C PRO A 58 2.92 -9.71 -12.04
N ALA A 59 1.79 -9.91 -12.68
CA ALA A 59 1.65 -9.71 -14.11
C ALA A 59 1.87 -8.23 -14.47
N SER A 60 2.36 -7.98 -15.69
CA SER A 60 2.49 -6.62 -16.22
C SER A 60 1.17 -5.85 -16.13
N GLY A 61 1.25 -4.58 -15.74
CA GLY A 61 0.10 -3.73 -15.49
C GLY A 61 -0.56 -3.90 -14.12
N ALA A 62 -0.06 -4.81 -13.26
CA ALA A 62 -0.52 -4.91 -11.88
C ALA A 62 -0.07 -3.69 -11.07
N THR A 63 -0.93 -3.24 -10.16
CA THR A 63 -0.63 -2.14 -9.25
C THR A 63 -0.90 -2.54 -7.80
N LEU A 64 -0.08 -2.03 -6.87
CA LEU A 64 -0.23 -2.23 -5.44
C LEU A 64 -0.29 -0.86 -4.75
N ARG A 65 -1.39 -0.58 -4.09
CA ARG A 65 -1.57 0.67 -3.34
C ARG A 65 -0.76 0.62 -2.04
N ILE A 66 0.04 1.66 -1.81
CA ILE A 66 0.69 1.96 -0.54
C ILE A 66 0.15 3.28 -0.01
N ASP A 67 -0.32 3.29 1.23
CA ASP A 67 -0.83 4.48 1.90
C ASP A 67 -0.10 4.75 3.22
N PHE A 68 0.16 6.02 3.49
CA PHE A 68 0.61 6.52 4.79
C PHE A 68 -0.60 7.02 5.57
N MET A 69 -0.95 6.29 6.61
CA MET A 69 -2.06 6.61 7.49
C MET A 69 -1.59 7.36 8.73
N GLN A 70 -2.30 8.41 9.09
CA GLN A 70 -2.09 9.14 10.34
C GLN A 70 -3.46 9.52 10.92
N GLY A 71 -3.75 9.10 12.14
CA GLY A 71 -5.04 9.35 12.78
C GLY A 71 -6.23 8.77 12.01
N GLY A 72 -6.04 7.63 11.32
CA GLY A 72 -7.08 6.97 10.53
C GLY A 72 -7.32 7.57 9.12
N ALA A 73 -6.55 8.60 8.72
CA ALA A 73 -6.67 9.21 7.41
C ALA A 73 -5.39 8.97 6.57
N SER A 74 -5.54 8.67 5.28
CA SER A 74 -4.41 8.64 4.35
C SER A 74 -3.86 10.05 4.14
N LYS A 75 -2.56 10.22 4.34
CA LYS A 75 -1.84 11.49 4.16
C LYS A 75 -1.06 11.53 2.87
N LEU A 76 -0.46 10.41 2.50
CA LEU A 76 0.31 10.21 1.29
C LEU A 76 -0.04 8.84 0.74
N GLY A 77 0.04 8.68 -0.57
CA GLY A 77 -0.19 7.38 -1.18
C GLY A 77 0.47 7.29 -2.55
N LYS A 78 0.82 6.07 -2.94
CA LYS A 78 1.44 5.74 -4.21
C LYS A 78 0.93 4.37 -4.65
N ASP A 79 0.59 4.25 -5.91
CA ASP A 79 0.39 2.95 -6.55
C ASP A 79 1.74 2.49 -7.10
N LEU A 80 2.30 1.44 -6.50
CA LEU A 80 3.50 0.77 -7.01
C LEU A 80 3.15 -0.07 -8.23
N SER A 81 4.06 -0.14 -9.18
CA SER A 81 3.92 -0.92 -10.41
C SER A 81 5.30 -1.44 -10.86
N GLU A 82 5.33 -2.08 -12.02
CA GLU A 82 6.59 -2.48 -12.67
C GLU A 82 7.55 -1.31 -12.95
N ASP A 83 7.05 -0.07 -13.03
CA ASP A 83 7.90 1.14 -13.17
C ASP A 83 8.73 1.43 -11.91
N ASP A 84 8.34 0.89 -10.79
CA ASP A 84 9.04 1.03 -9.50
C ASP A 84 9.95 -0.18 -9.21
N GLU A 85 10.17 -1.07 -10.19
CA GLU A 85 10.98 -2.29 -10.04
C GLU A 85 12.47 -1.99 -10.00
N LEU A 86 13.14 -2.62 -9.04
CA LEU A 86 14.59 -2.65 -8.94
C LEU A 86 15.15 -3.83 -9.76
N PRO A 87 16.45 -3.79 -10.14
CA PRO A 87 17.11 -4.93 -10.79
C PRO A 87 17.08 -6.23 -9.99
N THR A 88 16.79 -6.16 -8.69
CA THR A 88 16.63 -7.30 -7.78
C THR A 88 15.26 -7.98 -7.91
N GLY A 89 14.31 -7.41 -8.66
CA GLY A 89 12.95 -7.91 -8.79
C GLY A 89 12.03 -7.48 -7.65
N GLU A 90 12.41 -6.48 -6.91
CA GLU A 90 11.60 -5.86 -5.85
C GLU A 90 10.99 -4.57 -6.36
N TRP A 91 9.83 -4.18 -5.86
CA TRP A 91 9.31 -2.84 -6.11
C TRP A 91 9.69 -1.92 -4.95
N GLN A 92 10.19 -0.74 -5.26
CA GLN A 92 10.63 0.22 -4.24
C GLN A 92 10.19 1.64 -4.59
N TYR A 93 9.74 2.38 -3.57
CA TYR A 93 9.45 3.79 -3.70
C TYR A 93 9.90 4.57 -2.48
N THR A 94 10.40 5.78 -2.71
CA THR A 94 10.82 6.68 -1.63
C THR A 94 9.84 7.84 -1.50
N PHE A 95 9.08 7.86 -0.43
CA PHE A 95 8.31 9.03 -0.03
C PHE A 95 9.26 10.07 0.55
N ARG A 96 9.30 11.23 -0.05
CA ARG A 96 10.21 12.32 0.32
C ARG A 96 9.47 13.42 1.05
N GLY A 97 10.16 14.15 1.93
CA GLY A 97 9.59 15.32 2.60
C GLY A 97 8.56 14.97 3.67
N VAL A 98 8.62 13.76 4.22
CA VAL A 98 7.70 13.33 5.28
C VAL A 98 8.03 14.07 6.57
N MET A 99 7.02 14.64 7.21
CA MET A 99 7.16 15.39 8.45
C MET A 99 7.21 14.47 9.67
N ALA A 100 7.66 15.01 10.82
CA ALA A 100 7.63 14.27 12.08
C ALA A 100 6.21 13.88 12.48
N GLY A 101 6.05 12.67 12.97
CA GLY A 101 4.76 12.12 13.39
C GLY A 101 4.78 10.59 13.45
N ASP A 102 3.70 10.05 13.99
CA ASP A 102 3.46 8.62 14.01
C ASP A 102 2.57 8.25 12.83
N TYR A 103 3.05 7.35 12.01
CA TYR A 103 2.39 6.87 10.79
C TYR A 103 2.22 5.36 10.84
N THR A 104 1.23 4.89 10.11
CA THR A 104 1.12 3.47 9.75
C THR A 104 1.18 3.39 8.23
N VAL A 105 2.21 2.76 7.71
CA VAL A 105 2.30 2.43 6.28
C VAL A 105 1.48 1.18 6.04
N THR A 106 0.53 1.25 5.11
CA THR A 106 -0.36 0.12 4.79
C THR A 106 -0.21 -0.26 3.33
N GLU A 107 -0.32 -1.55 3.05
CA GLU A 107 -0.44 -2.04 1.68
C GLU A 107 -1.87 -2.48 1.36
N GLY A 108 -2.29 -2.24 0.13
CA GLY A 108 -3.54 -2.76 -0.43
C GLY A 108 -3.41 -4.22 -0.87
N ASN A 109 -4.50 -4.76 -1.36
CA ASN A 109 -4.52 -6.12 -1.92
C ASN A 109 -4.08 -6.13 -3.37
N ILE A 110 -3.44 -7.21 -3.79
CA ILE A 110 -3.13 -7.50 -5.18
C ILE A 110 -3.64 -8.91 -5.53
N ALA A 111 -4.29 -9.05 -6.67
CA ALA A 111 -4.91 -10.31 -7.09
C ALA A 111 -3.86 -11.43 -7.25
N GLY A 112 -4.15 -12.62 -6.73
CA GLY A 112 -3.29 -13.79 -6.81
C GLY A 112 -2.12 -13.79 -5.81
N TYR A 113 -2.15 -12.90 -4.81
CA TYR A 113 -1.14 -12.82 -3.75
C TYR A 113 -1.80 -12.59 -2.40
N HIS A 114 -1.13 -13.02 -1.35
CA HIS A 114 -1.47 -12.68 0.03
C HIS A 114 -0.24 -12.17 0.79
N ALA A 115 -0.45 -11.32 1.76
CA ALA A 115 0.62 -10.78 2.60
C ALA A 115 1.22 -11.91 3.46
N LYS A 116 2.54 -12.05 3.43
CA LYS A 116 3.25 -13.03 4.26
C LYS A 116 3.01 -12.75 5.73
N GLY A 117 2.54 -13.77 6.45
CA GLY A 117 2.22 -13.61 7.87
C GLY A 117 1.07 -12.64 8.17
N ASN A 118 0.24 -12.30 7.17
CA ASN A 118 -0.84 -11.30 7.26
C ASN A 118 -0.34 -9.89 7.64
N VAL A 119 0.92 -9.56 7.37
CA VAL A 119 1.48 -8.24 7.64
C VAL A 119 1.12 -7.30 6.49
N THR A 120 0.06 -6.52 6.67
CA THR A 120 -0.42 -5.50 5.71
C THR A 120 -0.17 -4.08 6.19
N SER A 121 0.47 -3.91 7.35
CA SER A 121 0.76 -2.60 7.92
C SER A 121 2.04 -2.60 8.75
N VAL A 122 2.79 -1.49 8.66
CA VAL A 122 4.04 -1.27 9.40
C VAL A 122 3.96 0.09 10.09
N PRO A 123 4.08 0.18 11.43
CA PRO A 123 4.14 1.44 12.13
C PRO A 123 5.52 2.10 11.93
N ILE A 124 5.53 3.42 11.72
CA ILE A 124 6.75 4.23 11.62
C ILE A 124 6.59 5.48 12.47
N SER A 125 7.50 5.68 13.40
CA SER A 125 7.58 6.92 14.21
C SER A 125 8.74 7.78 13.70
N ILE A 126 8.41 8.91 13.09
CA ILE A 126 9.39 9.88 12.58
C ILE A 126 9.58 10.96 13.62
N THR A 127 10.75 11.00 14.25
CA THR A 127 11.01 11.95 15.33
C THR A 127 11.68 13.24 14.82
N ARG A 128 11.36 14.36 15.45
CA ARG A 128 12.04 15.62 15.17
C ARG A 128 13.54 15.53 15.49
N ALA A 129 13.88 14.80 16.55
CA ALA A 129 15.28 14.65 16.98
C ALA A 129 16.12 13.99 15.90
N ASP A 130 15.65 12.89 15.29
CA ASP A 130 16.35 12.20 14.22
C ASP A 130 16.48 13.06 12.97
N MET A 131 15.40 13.79 12.63
CA MET A 131 15.42 14.70 11.49
C MET A 131 16.44 15.82 11.66
N TRP A 132 16.50 16.45 12.83
CA TRP A 132 17.49 17.48 13.13
C TRP A 132 18.91 16.91 13.19
N SER A 133 19.10 15.75 13.83
CA SER A 133 20.41 15.09 13.88
C SER A 133 20.97 14.74 12.50
N ALA A 134 20.11 14.30 11.58
CA ALA A 134 20.50 14.05 10.19
C ALA A 134 20.80 15.36 9.46
N PHE A 135 19.96 16.37 9.64
CA PHE A 135 20.09 17.68 9.01
C PHE A 135 21.42 18.37 9.39
N ASP A 136 21.80 18.34 10.66
CA ASP A 136 23.06 18.89 11.16
C ASP A 136 24.29 18.24 10.51
N LYS A 137 24.16 16.96 10.10
CA LYS A 137 25.18 16.22 9.35
C LYS A 137 25.10 16.43 7.83
N GLY A 138 24.20 17.30 7.36
CA GLY A 138 23.96 17.50 5.93
C GLY A 138 23.22 16.35 5.24
N GLN A 139 22.56 15.47 6.01
CA GLN A 139 21.81 14.31 5.56
C GLN A 139 20.32 14.49 5.71
N THR A 140 19.54 13.58 5.15
CA THR A 140 18.10 13.46 5.38
C THR A 140 17.85 12.18 6.17
N ALA A 141 17.06 12.28 7.25
CA ALA A 141 16.66 11.10 8.01
C ALA A 141 15.89 10.14 7.09
N THR A 142 16.24 8.87 7.15
CA THR A 142 15.61 7.83 6.29
C THR A 142 15.07 6.72 7.18
N TYR A 143 13.83 6.34 6.91
CA TYR A 143 13.11 5.25 7.56
C TYR A 143 12.72 4.24 6.51
N GLU A 144 12.48 3.00 6.92
CA GLU A 144 12.19 1.89 6.02
C GLU A 144 10.91 1.16 6.44
N ALA A 145 10.12 0.77 5.45
CA ALA A 145 9.02 -0.17 5.59
C ALA A 145 9.18 -1.28 4.54
N SER A 146 8.93 -2.51 4.93
CA SER A 146 9.04 -3.65 4.03
C SER A 146 7.81 -4.53 4.13
N PHE A 147 7.33 -4.96 2.96
CA PHE A 147 6.22 -5.90 2.83
C PHE A 147 6.63 -7.06 1.93
N THR A 148 6.14 -8.24 2.24
CA THR A 148 6.35 -9.44 1.42
C THR A 148 5.02 -10.04 1.06
N ASN A 149 4.76 -10.25 -0.23
CA ASN A 149 3.61 -11.01 -0.69
C ASN A 149 4.03 -12.33 -1.31
N VAL A 150 3.24 -13.34 -1.01
CA VAL A 150 3.42 -14.71 -1.50
C VAL A 150 2.37 -14.97 -2.58
N LYS A 151 2.81 -15.45 -3.72
CA LYS A 151 1.92 -15.84 -4.81
C LYS A 151 1.06 -17.02 -4.41
N GLU A 152 -0.23 -16.89 -4.62
CA GLU A 152 -1.17 -17.97 -4.39
C GLU A 152 -0.96 -19.08 -5.42
N THR A 153 -0.65 -20.28 -4.94
CA THR A 153 -0.66 -21.47 -5.77
C THR A 153 -2.08 -22.00 -5.80
N VAL A 154 -2.77 -21.87 -6.94
CA VAL A 154 -3.99 -22.63 -7.17
C VAL A 154 -3.55 -24.11 -7.21
N ALA A 155 -3.86 -24.86 -6.15
CA ALA A 155 -3.75 -26.30 -6.22
C ALA A 155 -4.73 -26.77 -7.30
N VAL A 156 -4.22 -26.95 -8.51
CA VAL A 156 -4.95 -27.71 -9.52
C VAL A 156 -4.99 -29.12 -8.94
N LEU A 157 -6.10 -29.48 -8.35
CA LEU A 157 -6.37 -30.89 -8.05
C LEU A 157 -6.13 -31.63 -9.37
N PRO A 158 -5.18 -32.57 -9.43
CA PRO A 158 -5.06 -33.38 -10.63
C PRO A 158 -6.45 -33.94 -10.84
N LEU A 159 -7.04 -33.66 -11.98
CA LEU A 159 -8.12 -34.47 -12.51
C LEU A 159 -7.53 -35.87 -12.61
N SER A 160 -7.49 -36.57 -11.45
CA SER A 160 -7.22 -37.99 -11.43
C SER A 160 -8.28 -38.55 -12.35
N GLY A 161 -7.83 -38.95 -13.55
CA GLY A 161 -8.68 -39.39 -14.61
C GLY A 161 -9.72 -40.35 -14.05
N ALA A 162 -10.93 -39.86 -13.93
CA ALA A 162 -12.08 -40.73 -13.84
C ALA A 162 -12.05 -41.49 -15.15
N SER A 163 -11.40 -42.70 -15.12
CA SER A 163 -11.67 -43.64 -16.17
C SER A 163 -13.18 -43.69 -16.32
N GLU A 164 -13.65 -43.63 -17.55
CA GLU A 164 -15.10 -43.51 -17.91
C GLU A 164 -16.01 -44.52 -17.18
N GLY A 165 -15.43 -45.56 -16.53
CA GLY A 165 -16.12 -46.52 -15.69
C GLY A 165 -16.55 -46.05 -14.28
N ARG A 166 -16.00 -44.93 -13.74
CA ARG A 166 -16.38 -44.49 -12.37
C ARG A 166 -17.52 -43.49 -12.31
N THR A 167 -17.83 -42.81 -13.42
CA THR A 167 -18.95 -41.88 -13.51
C THR A 167 -20.31 -42.63 -13.38
N TRP A 168 -20.39 -43.85 -13.88
CA TRP A 168 -21.60 -44.66 -13.75
C TRP A 168 -21.91 -45.13 -12.32
N LEU A 169 -20.86 -45.37 -11.52
CA LEU A 169 -21.02 -45.74 -10.10
C LEU A 169 -21.49 -44.60 -9.23
N ALA A 170 -21.06 -43.36 -9.52
CA ALA A 170 -21.49 -42.16 -8.79
C ALA A 170 -22.99 -41.84 -9.13
N VAL A 171 -23.36 -41.95 -10.39
CA VAL A 171 -24.77 -41.73 -10.82
C VAL A 171 -25.69 -42.84 -10.29
N ALA A 172 -25.24 -44.11 -10.31
CA ALA A 172 -26.00 -45.22 -9.75
C ALA A 172 -26.18 -45.08 -8.23
N GLY A 173 -25.18 -44.58 -7.49
CA GLY A 173 -25.29 -44.36 -6.05
C GLY A 173 -26.31 -43.27 -5.68
N VAL A 174 -26.33 -42.16 -6.42
CA VAL A 174 -27.29 -41.07 -6.18
C VAL A 174 -28.72 -41.50 -6.52
N THR A 175 -28.91 -42.20 -7.63
CA THR A 175 -30.24 -42.72 -8.01
C THR A 175 -30.76 -43.76 -7.02
N ALA A 176 -29.90 -44.64 -6.49
CA ALA A 176 -30.31 -45.62 -5.48
C ALA A 176 -30.75 -44.93 -4.16
N LEU A 177 -30.03 -43.86 -3.75
CA LEU A 177 -30.36 -43.12 -2.53
C LEU A 177 -31.70 -42.36 -2.67
N VAL A 178 -31.97 -41.76 -3.83
CA VAL A 178 -33.23 -41.06 -4.09
C VAL A 178 -34.42 -42.04 -4.11
N LEU A 179 -34.28 -43.23 -4.71
CA LEU A 179 -35.31 -44.25 -4.71
C LEU A 179 -35.56 -44.82 -3.31
N LEU A 180 -34.53 -44.98 -2.48
CA LEU A 180 -34.68 -45.45 -1.10
C LEU A 180 -35.47 -44.46 -0.26
N LEU A 181 -35.16 -43.17 -0.39
CA LEU A 181 -35.87 -42.09 0.31
C LEU A 181 -37.33 -41.99 -0.13
N ALA A 182 -37.63 -42.16 -1.41
CA ALA A 182 -39.00 -42.16 -1.92
C ALA A 182 -39.82 -43.35 -1.39
N ALA A 183 -39.20 -44.53 -1.26
CA ALA A 183 -39.83 -45.72 -0.69
C ALA A 183 -40.13 -45.53 0.81
N ILE A 184 -39.26 -44.94 1.57
CA ILE A 184 -39.48 -44.66 3.00
C ILE A 184 -40.62 -43.65 3.20
N VAL A 185 -40.72 -42.60 2.40
CA VAL A 185 -41.79 -41.61 2.46
C VAL A 185 -43.12 -42.25 2.04
N GLY A 186 -43.11 -43.07 0.99
CA GLY A 186 -44.30 -43.79 0.53
C GLY A 186 -44.86 -44.76 1.58
N LEU A 187 -44.01 -45.49 2.27
CA LEU A 187 -44.43 -46.40 3.36
C LEU A 187 -45.00 -45.64 4.58
N ALA A 188 -44.41 -44.47 4.90
CA ALA A 188 -44.88 -43.63 6.00
C ALA A 188 -46.30 -43.04 5.72
N LEU A 189 -46.62 -42.76 4.46
CA LEU A 189 -47.92 -42.23 4.06
C LEU A 189 -49.00 -43.29 4.03
N ILE A 190 -48.67 -44.55 3.65
CA ILE A 190 -49.60 -45.67 3.64
C ILE A 190 -49.95 -46.11 5.08
N GLY A 191 -49.00 -46.04 6.03
CA GLY A 191 -49.23 -46.38 7.41
C GLY A 191 -50.16 -45.44 8.20
N ARG A 192 -50.39 -44.21 7.69
CA ARG A 192 -51.27 -43.21 8.33
C ARG A 192 -52.73 -43.26 7.89
N GLY A 193 -53.10 -44.10 6.93
CA GLY A 193 -54.41 -44.16 6.35
C GLY A 193 -55.35 -45.31 6.82
N ARG A 194 -55.05 -45.89 8.04
CA ARG A 194 -56.04 -46.90 8.61
C ARG A 194 -56.65 -46.34 9.91
N PRO A 195 -58.00 -46.29 9.98
CA PRO A 195 -58.68 -45.85 11.19
C PRO A 195 -58.56 -46.85 12.33
#